data_0bca005cb0e852d50e5dcc4c43899b0e
#
_entry.id   0bca005cb0e852d50e5dcc4c43899b0e
#
_cell.length_a   1.000
_cell.length_b   1.000
_cell.length_c   1.000
_cell.angle_alpha   90.00
_cell.angle_beta   90.00
_cell.angle_gamma   90.00
#
_symmetry.space_group_name_H-M   'P 1'
#
loop_
_entity.id
_entity.type
_entity.pdbx_description
1 polymer ?
#
loop_
_entity_poly.entity_id
_entity_poly.type
_entity_poly.pdbx_seq_one_letter_code
_entity_poly.pdbx_strand_id
1 'polypeptide(L)'
;MNQPVVKRNVVYMGGRALGFRCLEVMARYREHFNVHFVMGLRQDGTPDSDWNPSVLMEAQRLGFEILDVPSLKKTEIVELFKKRQIDTILNVFCDRIIPKELIELPGMEIINFHYGHLPQYQGRFVVTHIILNGETKTCVTTHYIDEGIDTGDIIFEDWIPVLPTDTARTLYMRCVEAGVGSFERTLQYFVREEPLPRKPQEGLGAYYKFEEPNGLQVQLDWDQEKIERFIRATTFEPISKPWLQIGERRYDVVAQAQHEQQ
;
A
#
# COMPACT_ATOMS: atom_id res chain seq x y z
N MET A 1 23.61 21.06 -27.03
CA MET A 1 22.47 21.77 -26.44
C MET A 1 21.62 20.70 -25.78
N ASN A 2 21.61 20.64 -24.42
CA ASN A 2 20.74 19.73 -23.72
C ASN A 2 19.29 20.13 -24.01
N GLN A 3 18.51 19.23 -24.59
CA GLN A 3 17.05 19.42 -24.65
C GLN A 3 16.54 19.55 -23.19
N PRO A 4 15.61 20.46 -22.92
CA PRO A 4 15.04 20.53 -21.58
C PRO A 4 14.38 19.19 -21.26
N VAL A 5 14.78 18.57 -20.15
CA VAL A 5 14.14 17.35 -19.64
C VAL A 5 12.68 17.70 -19.34
N VAL A 6 11.77 17.04 -20.05
CA VAL A 6 10.33 17.24 -19.81
C VAL A 6 10.00 16.52 -18.50
N LYS A 7 9.79 17.30 -17.43
CA LYS A 7 9.43 16.76 -16.14
C LYS A 7 7.99 16.24 -16.17
N ARG A 8 7.77 15.06 -15.59
CA ARG A 8 6.41 14.53 -15.36
C ARG A 8 5.64 15.41 -14.37
N ASN A 9 4.37 15.60 -14.63
CA ASN A 9 3.45 16.35 -13.79
C ASN A 9 2.70 15.38 -12.86
N VAL A 10 3.15 15.30 -11.62
CA VAL A 10 2.78 14.24 -10.68
C VAL A 10 1.77 14.73 -9.65
N VAL A 11 0.77 13.89 -9.35
CA VAL A 11 0.01 13.90 -8.11
C VAL A 11 0.47 12.71 -7.26
N TYR A 12 0.94 13.00 -6.06
CA TYR A 12 1.30 11.97 -5.09
C TYR A 12 0.15 11.72 -4.13
N MET A 13 -0.29 10.48 -4.02
CA MET A 13 -1.36 10.05 -3.11
C MET A 13 -0.76 9.05 -2.13
N GLY A 14 -0.55 9.45 -0.87
CA GLY A 14 0.15 8.62 0.11
C GLY A 14 -0.67 8.30 1.34
N GLY A 15 -0.40 7.15 1.95
CA GLY A 15 -0.96 6.76 3.23
C GLY A 15 -0.05 5.80 3.99
N ARG A 16 -0.21 5.76 5.31
CA ARG A 16 0.50 4.86 6.18
C ARG A 16 2.04 5.05 6.10
N ALA A 17 2.79 4.10 6.70
CA ALA A 17 4.25 4.13 6.69
C ALA A 17 4.85 4.11 5.27
N LEU A 18 4.25 3.35 4.33
CA LEU A 18 4.75 3.33 2.96
C LEU A 18 4.61 4.70 2.30
N GLY A 19 3.40 5.30 2.35
CA GLY A 19 3.17 6.61 1.76
C GLY A 19 4.03 7.71 2.37
N PHE A 20 4.28 7.66 3.68
CA PHE A 20 5.17 8.60 4.36
C PHE A 20 6.61 8.48 3.84
N ARG A 21 7.19 7.27 3.85
CA ARG A 21 8.58 7.03 3.45
C ARG A 21 8.81 7.25 1.95
N CYS A 22 7.86 6.87 1.11
CA CYS A 22 7.94 7.15 -0.32
C CYS A 22 7.85 8.65 -0.64
N LEU A 23 7.15 9.45 0.18
CA LEU A 23 7.14 10.90 0.02
C LEU A 23 8.52 11.51 0.31
N GLU A 24 9.25 10.99 1.31
CA GLU A 24 10.64 11.38 1.57
C GLU A 24 11.56 11.01 0.38
N VAL A 25 11.35 9.83 -0.23
CA VAL A 25 12.03 9.46 -1.48
C VAL A 25 11.68 10.45 -2.58
N MET A 26 10.39 10.74 -2.80
CA MET A 26 9.94 11.69 -3.83
C MET A 26 10.59 13.07 -3.66
N ALA A 27 10.76 13.52 -2.42
CA ALA A 27 11.42 14.79 -2.14
C ALA A 27 12.90 14.84 -2.59
N ARG A 28 13.61 13.70 -2.55
CA ARG A 28 14.99 13.59 -3.07
C ARG A 28 15.04 13.69 -4.59
N TYR A 29 13.96 13.32 -5.27
CA TYR A 29 13.83 13.34 -6.73
C TYR A 29 13.12 14.60 -7.28
N ARG A 30 12.85 15.63 -6.44
CA ARG A 30 12.04 16.81 -6.81
C ARG A 30 12.60 17.59 -8.00
N GLU A 31 13.89 17.49 -8.29
CA GLU A 31 14.47 18.15 -9.47
C GLU A 31 14.03 17.52 -10.79
N HIS A 32 13.57 16.26 -10.75
CA HIS A 32 13.14 15.50 -11.91
C HIS A 32 11.62 15.51 -12.15
N PHE A 33 10.83 15.97 -11.18
CA PHE A 33 9.37 15.92 -11.22
C PHE A 33 8.72 17.25 -10.85
N ASN A 34 7.59 17.56 -11.48
CA ASN A 34 6.68 18.60 -11.06
C ASN A 34 5.61 17.97 -10.16
N VAL A 35 5.87 17.87 -8.86
CA VAL A 35 4.85 17.37 -7.91
C VAL A 35 3.87 18.51 -7.65
N HIS A 36 2.72 18.46 -8.30
CA HIS A 36 1.70 19.50 -8.21
C HIS A 36 0.94 19.45 -6.89
N PHE A 37 0.61 18.21 -6.44
CA PHE A 37 -0.15 18.03 -5.20
C PHE A 37 0.28 16.76 -4.47
N VAL A 38 0.22 16.83 -3.14
CA VAL A 38 0.24 15.68 -2.24
C VAL A 38 -1.14 15.53 -1.62
N MET A 39 -1.66 14.28 -1.62
CA MET A 39 -2.91 13.91 -1.00
C MET A 39 -2.66 12.81 0.03
N GLY A 40 -3.32 12.90 1.18
CA GLY A 40 -3.29 11.88 2.22
C GLY A 40 -4.52 10.98 2.22
N LEU A 41 -4.56 10.07 3.18
CA LEU A 41 -5.75 9.28 3.52
C LEU A 41 -6.91 10.22 3.91
N ARG A 42 -8.15 9.70 3.88
CA ARG A 42 -9.31 10.43 4.43
C ARG A 42 -9.18 10.70 5.93
N GLN A 43 -8.55 9.78 6.63
CA GLN A 43 -8.09 9.93 8.01
C GLN A 43 -6.57 9.77 8.00
N ASP A 44 -5.87 10.88 7.90
CA ASP A 44 -4.42 10.90 7.88
C ASP A 44 -3.85 10.38 9.20
N GLY A 45 -2.60 9.97 9.20
CA GLY A 45 -1.93 9.39 10.37
C GLY A 45 -1.62 10.42 11.44
N THR A 46 -0.90 9.97 12.45
CA THR A 46 -0.40 10.80 13.56
C THR A 46 1.12 10.87 13.51
N PRO A 47 1.76 11.98 13.99
CA PRO A 47 3.21 12.14 13.93
C PRO A 47 3.99 11.01 14.60
N ASP A 48 3.46 10.48 15.70
CA ASP A 48 4.15 9.51 16.56
C ASP A 48 3.90 8.05 16.16
N SER A 49 3.14 7.81 15.11
CA SER A 49 2.84 6.45 14.65
C SER A 49 3.90 5.96 13.68
N ASP A 50 4.51 4.81 13.96
CA ASP A 50 5.49 4.17 13.07
C ASP A 50 4.84 3.44 11.88
N TRP A 51 3.58 2.98 12.02
CA TRP A 51 2.84 2.28 10.97
C TRP A 51 1.87 3.17 10.20
N ASN A 52 1.43 4.29 10.80
CA ASN A 52 0.51 5.26 10.22
C ASN A 52 0.93 6.71 10.53
N PRO A 53 2.15 7.12 10.14
CA PRO A 53 2.56 8.51 10.28
C PRO A 53 1.75 9.42 9.36
N SER A 54 1.66 10.70 9.72
CA SER A 54 0.94 11.70 8.93
C SER A 54 1.70 12.07 7.66
N VAL A 55 1.16 11.68 6.51
CA VAL A 55 1.69 12.04 5.20
C VAL A 55 1.49 13.52 4.90
N LEU A 56 0.38 14.11 5.35
CA LEU A 56 0.09 15.53 5.12
C LEU A 56 1.01 16.44 5.93
N MET A 57 1.31 16.09 7.19
CA MET A 57 2.29 16.85 7.98
C MET A 57 3.69 16.77 7.35
N GLU A 58 4.07 15.61 6.84
CA GLU A 58 5.34 15.44 6.13
C GLU A 58 5.38 16.22 4.82
N ALA A 59 4.28 16.22 4.05
CA ALA A 59 4.16 17.04 2.85
C ALA A 59 4.36 18.52 3.15
N GLN A 60 3.75 19.01 4.23
CA GLN A 60 3.91 20.39 4.69
C GLN A 60 5.36 20.67 5.09
N ARG A 61 6.01 19.77 5.86
CA ARG A 61 7.42 19.89 6.26
C ARG A 61 8.36 19.97 5.06
N LEU A 62 8.07 19.18 4.02
CA LEU A 62 8.85 19.12 2.79
C LEU A 62 8.51 20.24 1.80
N GLY A 63 7.50 21.06 2.09
CA GLY A 63 7.08 22.19 1.25
C GLY A 63 6.34 21.79 -0.02
N PHE A 64 5.59 20.67 0.00
CA PHE A 64 4.69 20.27 -1.07
C PHE A 64 3.33 20.94 -0.90
N GLU A 65 2.67 21.26 -2.03
CA GLU A 65 1.29 21.72 -2.04
C GLU A 65 0.34 20.56 -1.71
N ILE A 66 -0.57 20.77 -0.75
CA ILE A 66 -1.53 19.74 -0.33
C ILE A 66 -2.85 19.98 -1.04
N LEU A 67 -3.40 18.91 -1.65
CA LEU A 67 -4.76 18.91 -2.17
C LEU A 67 -5.65 18.09 -1.23
N ASP A 68 -6.33 18.77 -0.32
CA ASP A 68 -7.29 18.13 0.58
C ASP A 68 -8.72 18.30 0.04
N VAL A 69 -9.22 17.25 -0.58
CA VAL A 69 -10.57 17.19 -1.14
C VAL A 69 -11.28 15.92 -0.67
N PRO A 70 -12.59 15.97 -0.40
CA PRO A 70 -13.31 14.79 0.11
C PRO A 70 -13.44 13.68 -0.94
N SER A 71 -13.38 14.02 -2.23
CA SER A 71 -13.53 13.07 -3.33
C SER A 71 -12.88 13.56 -4.60
N LEU A 72 -12.25 12.65 -5.34
CA LEU A 72 -11.72 12.89 -6.69
C LEU A 72 -12.79 12.85 -7.79
N LYS A 73 -14.01 12.44 -7.48
CA LYS A 73 -15.13 12.32 -8.45
C LYS A 73 -15.75 13.67 -8.89
N LYS A 74 -15.30 14.76 -8.30
CA LYS A 74 -15.82 16.10 -8.65
C LYS A 74 -15.25 16.55 -10.00
N THR A 75 -16.12 17.09 -10.85
CA THR A 75 -15.74 17.63 -12.17
C THR A 75 -14.61 18.65 -12.06
N GLU A 76 -14.64 19.52 -11.03
CA GLU A 76 -13.61 20.53 -10.80
C GLU A 76 -12.23 19.92 -10.59
N ILE A 77 -12.13 18.70 -10.02
CA ILE A 77 -10.86 18.00 -9.82
C ILE A 77 -10.34 17.48 -11.15
N VAL A 78 -11.19 16.91 -11.98
CA VAL A 78 -10.81 16.44 -13.33
C VAL A 78 -10.31 17.63 -14.17
N GLU A 79 -11.02 18.74 -14.15
CA GLU A 79 -10.62 19.96 -14.86
C GLU A 79 -9.32 20.57 -14.28
N LEU A 80 -9.12 20.51 -12.96
CA LEU A 80 -7.86 20.93 -12.32
C LEU A 80 -6.69 20.08 -12.82
N PHE A 81 -6.86 18.76 -12.91
CA PHE A 81 -5.80 17.86 -13.39
C PHE A 81 -5.48 18.11 -14.86
N LYS A 82 -6.50 18.31 -15.70
CA LYS A 82 -6.30 18.72 -17.10
C LYS A 82 -5.56 20.05 -17.21
N LYS A 83 -5.98 21.08 -16.47
CA LYS A 83 -5.37 22.40 -16.46
C LYS A 83 -3.90 22.37 -16.03
N ARG A 84 -3.57 21.53 -15.06
CA ARG A 84 -2.21 21.31 -14.55
C ARG A 84 -1.41 20.33 -15.39
N GLN A 85 -2.02 19.79 -16.44
CA GLN A 85 -1.41 18.78 -17.34
C GLN A 85 -0.84 17.60 -16.56
N ILE A 86 -1.57 17.15 -15.50
CA ILE A 86 -1.17 15.98 -14.75
C ILE A 86 -1.15 14.76 -15.66
N ASP A 87 -0.02 14.08 -15.72
CA ASP A 87 0.20 12.88 -16.54
C ASP A 87 0.47 11.62 -15.67
N THR A 88 0.74 11.82 -14.38
CA THR A 88 1.12 10.71 -13.50
C THR A 88 0.44 10.84 -12.14
N ILE A 89 -0.17 9.75 -11.68
CA ILE A 89 -0.63 9.60 -10.29
C ILE A 89 0.15 8.45 -9.66
N LEU A 90 0.85 8.73 -8.56
CA LEU A 90 1.51 7.72 -7.74
C LEU A 90 0.64 7.46 -6.52
N ASN A 91 -0.09 6.34 -6.53
CA ASN A 91 -0.95 5.92 -5.43
C ASN A 91 -0.18 4.96 -4.50
N VAL A 92 0.29 5.49 -3.39
CA VAL A 92 1.15 4.79 -2.44
C VAL A 92 0.36 4.52 -1.16
N PHE A 93 -0.43 3.46 -1.18
CA PHE A 93 -1.27 3.04 -0.04
C PHE A 93 -2.36 4.07 0.34
N CYS A 94 -2.90 4.82 -0.62
CA CYS A 94 -3.99 5.77 -0.38
C CYS A 94 -5.35 5.10 -0.60
N ASP A 95 -6.33 5.41 0.26
CA ASP A 95 -7.66 4.80 0.27
C ASP A 95 -8.70 5.56 -0.59
N ARG A 96 -8.24 6.52 -1.38
CA ARG A 96 -9.10 7.32 -2.25
C ARG A 96 -9.36 6.61 -3.56
N ILE A 97 -10.63 6.49 -3.94
CA ILE A 97 -11.04 5.91 -5.22
C ILE A 97 -10.72 6.90 -6.34
N ILE A 98 -9.95 6.46 -7.32
CA ILE A 98 -9.65 7.21 -8.53
C ILE A 98 -10.79 6.97 -9.52
N PRO A 99 -11.50 8.02 -9.96
CA PRO A 99 -12.63 7.87 -10.86
C PRO A 99 -12.18 7.58 -12.29
N LYS A 100 -13.08 6.94 -13.05
CA LYS A 100 -12.86 6.57 -14.45
C LYS A 100 -12.42 7.77 -15.31
N GLU A 101 -13.01 8.93 -15.07
CA GLU A 101 -12.71 10.17 -15.79
C GLU A 101 -11.25 10.62 -15.66
N LEU A 102 -10.55 10.22 -14.58
CA LEU A 102 -9.11 10.43 -14.43
C LEU A 102 -8.31 9.30 -15.06
N ILE A 103 -8.78 8.05 -14.92
CA ILE A 103 -8.10 6.86 -15.49
C ILE A 103 -8.02 6.97 -17.02
N GLU A 104 -9.07 7.48 -17.66
CA GLU A 104 -9.19 7.59 -19.12
C GLU A 104 -8.58 8.89 -19.69
N LEU A 105 -7.94 9.73 -18.87
CA LEU A 105 -7.26 10.92 -19.42
C LEU A 105 -6.12 10.51 -20.36
N PRO A 106 -6.03 11.10 -21.54
CA PRO A 106 -4.97 10.77 -22.49
C PRO A 106 -3.58 11.00 -21.88
N GLY A 107 -2.72 9.97 -21.96
CA GLY A 107 -1.35 10.01 -21.43
C GLY A 107 -1.24 9.87 -19.92
N MET A 108 -2.33 9.64 -19.21
CA MET A 108 -2.32 9.41 -17.75
C MET A 108 -1.75 8.04 -17.43
N GLU A 109 -0.76 8.01 -16.55
CA GLU A 109 -0.24 6.79 -15.93
C GLU A 109 -0.57 6.81 -14.43
N ILE A 110 -1.27 5.79 -13.95
CA ILE A 110 -1.64 5.67 -12.55
C ILE A 110 -1.05 4.39 -12.01
N ILE A 111 -0.18 4.53 -11.00
CA ILE A 111 0.62 3.43 -10.47
C ILE A 111 0.26 3.22 -9.00
N ASN A 112 0.02 1.96 -8.63
CA ASN A 112 -0.27 1.53 -7.28
C ASN A 112 0.81 0.59 -6.74
N PHE A 113 0.99 0.61 -5.42
CA PHE A 113 1.91 -0.27 -4.67
C PHE A 113 1.10 -1.12 -3.70
N HIS A 114 0.97 -2.40 -4.02
CA HIS A 114 0.09 -3.33 -3.35
C HIS A 114 0.87 -4.42 -2.60
N TYR A 115 0.43 -4.79 -1.38
CA TYR A 115 1.09 -5.81 -0.56
C TYR A 115 0.50 -7.20 -0.80
N GLY A 116 0.90 -7.83 -1.88
CA GLY A 116 0.49 -9.18 -2.23
C GLY A 116 0.77 -9.49 -3.69
N HIS A 117 0.98 -10.75 -4.02
CA HIS A 117 1.11 -11.13 -5.41
C HIS A 117 -0.25 -11.17 -6.10
N LEU A 118 -0.34 -10.47 -7.20
CA LEU A 118 -1.54 -10.35 -7.99
C LEU A 118 -1.56 -11.41 -9.12
N PRO A 119 -2.75 -11.94 -9.45
CA PRO A 119 -4.07 -11.58 -8.98
C PRO A 119 -4.54 -12.31 -7.71
N GLN A 120 -3.75 -13.17 -7.08
CA GLN A 120 -4.17 -14.06 -5.98
C GLN A 120 -4.55 -13.31 -4.71
N TYR A 121 -4.02 -12.11 -4.49
CA TYR A 121 -4.22 -11.33 -3.28
C TYR A 121 -4.68 -9.91 -3.58
N GLN A 122 -5.87 -9.76 -4.20
CA GLN A 122 -6.48 -8.45 -4.47
C GLN A 122 -7.26 -7.95 -3.24
N GLY A 123 -7.36 -6.63 -3.07
CA GLY A 123 -8.22 -6.01 -2.07
C GLY A 123 -7.51 -5.62 -0.78
N ARG A 124 -8.09 -5.94 0.37
CA ARG A 124 -7.69 -5.41 1.68
C ARG A 124 -7.32 -6.51 2.66
N PHE A 125 -6.63 -6.16 3.77
CA PHE A 125 -6.13 -7.13 4.77
C PHE A 125 -5.23 -8.24 4.18
N VAL A 126 -4.64 -7.98 3.05
CA VAL A 126 -3.87 -8.96 2.27
C VAL A 126 -2.78 -9.62 3.11
N VAL A 127 -2.02 -8.83 3.88
CA VAL A 127 -0.95 -9.34 4.77
C VAL A 127 -1.48 -10.36 5.78
N THR A 128 -2.66 -10.09 6.35
CA THR A 128 -3.35 -11.02 7.25
C THR A 128 -3.70 -12.34 6.53
N HIS A 129 -4.28 -12.25 5.33
CA HIS A 129 -4.67 -13.43 4.56
C HIS A 129 -3.48 -14.24 4.05
N ILE A 130 -2.36 -13.59 3.72
CA ILE A 130 -1.10 -14.25 3.37
C ILE A 130 -0.64 -15.17 4.51
N ILE A 131 -0.65 -14.69 5.76
CA ILE A 131 -0.29 -15.49 6.93
C ILE A 131 -1.34 -16.59 7.18
N LEU A 132 -2.65 -16.25 7.13
CA LEU A 132 -3.74 -17.22 7.33
C LEU A 132 -3.67 -18.38 6.33
N ASN A 133 -3.31 -18.13 5.10
CA ASN A 133 -3.19 -19.13 4.06
C ASN A 133 -1.89 -19.95 4.15
N GLY A 134 -0.98 -19.61 5.08
CA GLY A 134 0.27 -20.32 5.28
C GLY A 134 1.29 -20.09 4.17
N GLU A 135 1.22 -18.96 3.49
CA GLU A 135 2.21 -18.62 2.47
C GLU A 135 3.61 -18.50 3.07
N THR A 136 4.60 -18.99 2.34
CA THR A 136 6.02 -18.92 2.74
C THR A 136 6.76 -17.75 2.10
N LYS A 137 6.16 -17.10 1.12
CA LYS A 137 6.64 -15.90 0.45
C LYS A 137 5.47 -15.04 -0.02
N THR A 138 5.70 -13.76 -0.15
CA THR A 138 4.79 -12.79 -0.78
C THR A 138 5.60 -11.78 -1.56
N CYS A 139 4.94 -10.81 -2.20
CA CYS A 139 5.65 -9.70 -2.81
C CYS A 139 4.93 -8.37 -2.57
N VAL A 140 5.64 -7.28 -2.80
CA VAL A 140 5.01 -6.00 -3.11
C VAL A 140 4.87 -5.94 -4.62
N THR A 141 3.63 -5.84 -5.10
CA THR A 141 3.32 -5.69 -6.51
C THR A 141 3.12 -4.22 -6.84
N THR A 142 3.96 -3.68 -7.72
CA THR A 142 3.73 -2.40 -8.38
C THR A 142 2.94 -2.67 -9.64
N HIS A 143 1.79 -2.02 -9.81
CA HIS A 143 0.92 -2.25 -10.94
C HIS A 143 0.22 -0.97 -11.41
N TYR A 144 -0.26 -0.97 -12.65
CA TYR A 144 -1.11 0.09 -13.15
C TYR A 144 -2.51 0.01 -12.51
N ILE A 145 -3.15 1.15 -12.34
CA ILE A 145 -4.58 1.18 -11.96
C ILE A 145 -5.41 1.21 -13.24
N ASP A 146 -6.41 0.33 -13.28
CA ASP A 146 -7.51 0.30 -14.24
C ASP A 146 -8.87 0.50 -13.53
N GLU A 147 -9.98 0.17 -14.18
CA GLU A 147 -11.32 0.31 -13.60
C GLU A 147 -11.63 -0.72 -12.49
N GLY A 148 -10.86 -1.80 -12.39
CA GLY A 148 -11.01 -2.84 -11.37
C GLY A 148 -10.26 -2.54 -10.07
N ILE A 149 -10.40 -3.43 -9.11
CA ILE A 149 -9.62 -3.34 -7.86
C ILE A 149 -8.42 -4.25 -7.98
N ASP A 150 -7.23 -3.66 -8.03
CA ASP A 150 -5.94 -4.36 -8.15
C ASP A 150 -5.86 -5.31 -9.36
N THR A 151 -6.50 -4.94 -10.48
CA THR A 151 -6.60 -5.78 -11.71
C THR A 151 -5.68 -5.33 -12.84
N GLY A 152 -5.09 -4.15 -12.76
CA GLY A 152 -4.25 -3.60 -13.81
C GLY A 152 -2.93 -4.34 -14.00
N ASP A 153 -2.28 -4.10 -15.14
CA ASP A 153 -1.03 -4.76 -15.53
C ASP A 153 0.09 -4.58 -14.50
N ILE A 154 0.83 -5.65 -14.24
CA ILE A 154 1.96 -5.68 -13.31
C ILE A 154 3.16 -4.94 -13.93
N ILE A 155 3.79 -4.09 -13.11
CA ILE A 155 5.06 -3.41 -13.42
C ILE A 155 6.22 -4.17 -12.77
N PHE A 156 6.17 -4.38 -11.45
CA PHE A 156 7.20 -5.09 -10.68
C PHE A 156 6.58 -6.00 -9.62
N GLU A 157 7.30 -7.06 -9.28
CA GLU A 157 7.02 -7.96 -8.16
C GLU A 157 8.28 -8.07 -7.30
N ASP A 158 8.28 -7.46 -6.13
CA ASP A 158 9.40 -7.50 -5.18
C ASP A 158 9.14 -8.56 -4.11
N TRP A 159 9.64 -9.77 -4.35
CA TRP A 159 9.40 -10.94 -3.51
C TRP A 159 10.16 -10.89 -2.20
N ILE A 160 9.46 -11.19 -1.11
CA ILE A 160 9.99 -11.30 0.25
C ILE A 160 9.53 -12.62 0.90
N PRO A 161 10.33 -13.23 1.79
CA PRO A 161 9.91 -14.41 2.52
C PRO A 161 8.85 -14.01 3.58
N VAL A 162 7.91 -14.92 3.88
CA VAL A 162 7.05 -14.89 5.06
C VAL A 162 7.67 -15.80 6.12
N LEU A 163 8.09 -15.22 7.24
CA LEU A 163 8.78 -15.98 8.28
C LEU A 163 7.77 -16.71 9.19
N PRO A 164 8.12 -17.87 9.74
CA PRO A 164 7.27 -18.59 10.69
C PRO A 164 6.90 -17.76 11.92
N THR A 165 7.70 -16.77 12.26
CA THR A 165 7.50 -15.84 13.38
C THR A 165 6.77 -14.55 13.01
N ASP A 166 6.47 -14.34 11.72
CA ASP A 166 5.80 -13.10 11.30
C ASP A 166 4.40 -12.97 11.91
N THR A 167 4.14 -11.82 12.48
CA THR A 167 2.79 -11.31 12.73
C THR A 167 2.34 -10.45 11.55
N ALA A 168 1.05 -10.11 11.49
CA ALA A 168 0.57 -9.18 10.46
C ALA A 168 1.35 -7.85 10.47
N ARG A 169 1.73 -7.37 11.66
CA ARG A 169 2.50 -6.13 11.80
C ARG A 169 3.94 -6.27 11.29
N THR A 170 4.65 -7.34 11.67
CA THR A 170 6.05 -7.52 11.23
C THR A 170 6.15 -7.74 9.73
N LEU A 171 5.27 -8.55 9.14
CA LEU A 171 5.20 -8.74 7.69
C LEU A 171 4.83 -7.44 6.98
N TYR A 172 3.86 -6.67 7.50
CA TYR A 172 3.51 -5.36 6.96
C TYR A 172 4.72 -4.42 6.90
N MET A 173 5.50 -4.31 7.98
CA MET A 173 6.69 -3.44 8.01
C MET A 173 7.77 -3.90 7.02
N ARG A 174 7.90 -5.20 6.78
CA ARG A 174 8.80 -5.72 5.74
C ARG A 174 8.30 -5.44 4.32
N CYS A 175 6.98 -5.46 4.12
CA CYS A 175 6.38 -4.97 2.86
C CYS A 175 6.65 -3.47 2.66
N VAL A 176 6.64 -2.66 3.73
CA VAL A 176 7.01 -1.23 3.64
C VAL A 176 8.43 -1.08 3.10
N GLU A 177 9.41 -1.82 3.64
CA GLU A 177 10.80 -1.76 3.15
C GLU A 177 10.92 -2.12 1.65
N ALA A 178 10.31 -3.24 1.25
CA ALA A 178 10.31 -3.66 -0.14
C ALA A 178 9.60 -2.64 -1.05
N GLY A 179 8.48 -2.08 -0.58
CA GLY A 179 7.70 -1.09 -1.30
C GLY A 179 8.43 0.23 -1.53
N VAL A 180 9.25 0.67 -0.56
CA VAL A 180 10.12 1.85 -0.74
C VAL A 180 11.12 1.62 -1.87
N GLY A 181 11.74 0.44 -1.92
CA GLY A 181 12.66 0.07 -3.01
C GLY A 181 11.97 0.02 -4.37
N SER A 182 10.75 -0.55 -4.43
CA SER A 182 9.95 -0.59 -5.65
C SER A 182 9.54 0.80 -6.13
N PHE A 183 9.17 1.68 -5.20
CA PHE A 183 8.85 3.07 -5.49
C PHE A 183 10.06 3.83 -6.06
N GLU A 184 11.22 3.74 -5.43
CA GLU A 184 12.43 4.40 -5.91
C GLU A 184 12.84 3.88 -7.30
N ARG A 185 12.74 2.58 -7.55
CA ARG A 185 12.96 1.98 -8.88
C ARG A 185 12.00 2.56 -9.92
N THR A 186 10.72 2.74 -9.58
CA THR A 186 9.73 3.37 -10.48
C THR A 186 10.16 4.79 -10.85
N LEU A 187 10.60 5.60 -9.88
CA LEU A 187 11.10 6.95 -10.16
C LEU A 187 12.35 6.93 -11.05
N GLN A 188 13.25 5.96 -10.86
CA GLN A 188 14.45 5.83 -11.68
C GLN A 188 14.14 5.51 -13.15
N TYR A 189 13.10 4.70 -13.44
CA TYR A 189 12.62 4.49 -14.79
C TYR A 189 12.16 5.81 -15.42
N PHE A 190 11.38 6.59 -14.70
CA PHE A 190 10.94 7.90 -15.17
C PHE A 190 12.09 8.88 -15.42
N VAL A 191 13.08 8.93 -14.52
CA VAL A 191 14.26 9.80 -14.67
C VAL A 191 15.09 9.42 -15.90
N ARG A 192 15.15 8.13 -16.23
CA ARG A 192 15.84 7.63 -17.43
C ARG A 192 15.00 7.69 -18.70
N GLU A 193 13.76 8.17 -18.61
CA GLU A 193 12.77 8.18 -19.70
C GLU A 193 12.55 6.77 -20.31
N GLU A 194 12.74 5.73 -19.47
CA GLU A 194 12.48 4.35 -19.85
C GLU A 194 11.00 4.01 -19.65
N PRO A 195 10.35 3.29 -20.57
CA PRO A 195 8.99 2.84 -20.36
C PRO A 195 8.94 1.82 -19.21
N LEU A 196 7.97 1.97 -18.31
CA LEU A 196 7.74 0.97 -17.28
C LEU A 196 7.26 -0.35 -17.90
N PRO A 197 7.71 -1.50 -17.40
CA PRO A 197 7.21 -2.80 -17.81
C PRO A 197 5.68 -2.88 -17.70
N ARG A 198 5.07 -3.71 -18.54
CA ARG A 198 3.64 -3.93 -18.53
C ARG A 198 3.36 -5.40 -18.83
N LYS A 199 2.92 -6.14 -17.81
CA LYS A 199 2.60 -7.56 -17.89
C LYS A 199 1.16 -7.77 -17.43
N PRO A 200 0.26 -8.27 -18.28
CA PRO A 200 -1.09 -8.62 -17.85
C PRO A 200 -1.08 -9.61 -16.68
N GLN A 201 -2.04 -9.47 -15.77
CA GLN A 201 -2.24 -10.46 -14.71
C GLN A 201 -2.78 -11.75 -15.30
N GLU A 202 -2.25 -12.89 -14.86
CA GLU A 202 -2.63 -14.21 -15.34
C GLU A 202 -3.17 -15.07 -14.18
N GLY A 203 -4.15 -15.93 -14.47
CA GLY A 203 -4.73 -16.85 -13.50
C GLY A 203 -5.98 -16.33 -12.81
N LEU A 204 -6.44 -17.09 -11.82
CA LEU A 204 -7.62 -16.73 -11.03
C LEU A 204 -7.21 -15.79 -9.89
N GLY A 205 -7.90 -14.67 -9.80
CA GLY A 205 -7.76 -13.72 -8.70
C GLY A 205 -8.60 -14.13 -7.48
N ALA A 206 -8.16 -13.69 -6.30
CA ALA A 206 -8.95 -13.75 -5.08
C ALA A 206 -9.04 -12.36 -4.47
N TYR A 207 -10.27 -11.90 -4.26
CA TYR A 207 -10.56 -10.60 -3.70
C TYR A 207 -10.88 -10.69 -2.20
N TYR A 208 -10.07 -10.05 -1.37
CA TYR A 208 -10.24 -9.97 0.07
C TYR A 208 -10.91 -8.66 0.46
N LYS A 209 -12.04 -8.77 1.17
CA LYS A 209 -12.80 -7.63 1.65
C LYS A 209 -12.16 -7.00 2.89
N PHE A 210 -12.63 -5.79 3.23
CA PHE A 210 -12.31 -5.16 4.52
C PHE A 210 -13.13 -5.82 5.63
N GLU A 211 -12.67 -6.98 6.10
CA GLU A 211 -13.35 -7.78 7.11
C GLU A 211 -12.31 -8.42 8.04
N GLU A 212 -12.54 -8.31 9.35
CA GLU A 212 -11.70 -8.97 10.34
C GLU A 212 -11.97 -10.49 10.31
N PRO A 213 -10.97 -11.32 10.04
CA PRO A 213 -11.16 -12.77 10.03
C PRO A 213 -11.77 -13.26 11.35
N ASN A 214 -12.87 -13.99 11.26
CA ASN A 214 -13.60 -14.55 12.41
C ASN A 214 -13.84 -13.54 13.56
N GLY A 215 -13.97 -12.24 13.28
CA GLY A 215 -14.09 -11.20 14.30
C GLY A 215 -12.93 -11.19 15.30
N LEU A 216 -11.74 -11.61 14.88
CA LEU A 216 -10.51 -11.78 15.69
C LEU A 216 -10.64 -12.84 16.80
N GLN A 217 -11.71 -13.64 16.82
CA GLN A 217 -11.92 -14.66 17.85
C GLN A 217 -11.19 -15.95 17.50
N VAL A 218 -10.34 -16.41 18.42
CA VAL A 218 -9.72 -17.74 18.38
C VAL A 218 -10.74 -18.78 18.83
N GLN A 219 -10.88 -19.87 18.08
CA GLN A 219 -11.73 -21.00 18.47
C GLN A 219 -10.87 -22.09 19.09
N LEU A 220 -11.26 -22.58 20.28
CA LEU A 220 -10.50 -23.58 21.03
C LEU A 220 -10.60 -25.01 20.47
N ASP A 221 -11.53 -25.24 19.53
CA ASP A 221 -11.68 -26.50 18.80
C ASP A 221 -10.83 -26.58 17.52
N TRP A 222 -10.11 -25.51 17.18
CA TRP A 222 -9.14 -25.55 16.08
C TRP A 222 -7.88 -26.31 16.51
N ASP A 223 -7.18 -26.92 15.54
CA ASP A 223 -5.86 -27.48 15.78
C ASP A 223 -4.83 -26.40 16.15
N GLN A 224 -3.74 -26.83 16.77
CA GLN A 224 -2.72 -25.92 17.30
C GLN A 224 -2.11 -25.06 16.19
N GLU A 225 -1.81 -25.62 15.01
CA GLU A 225 -1.19 -24.90 13.91
C GLU A 225 -2.10 -23.77 13.42
N LYS A 226 -3.40 -24.05 13.29
CA LYS A 226 -4.40 -23.05 12.89
C LYS A 226 -4.54 -21.94 13.93
N ILE A 227 -4.55 -22.29 15.22
CA ILE A 227 -4.61 -21.31 16.33
C ILE A 227 -3.38 -20.38 16.28
N GLU A 228 -2.18 -20.94 16.22
CA GLU A 228 -0.95 -20.17 16.19
C GLU A 228 -0.87 -19.26 14.97
N ARG A 229 -1.25 -19.77 13.80
CA ARG A 229 -1.28 -19.02 12.55
C ARG A 229 -2.31 -17.89 12.60
N PHE A 230 -3.49 -18.15 13.14
CA PHE A 230 -4.55 -17.14 13.31
C PHE A 230 -4.11 -16.03 14.27
N ILE A 231 -3.50 -16.39 15.40
CA ILE A 231 -2.98 -15.41 16.35
C ILE A 231 -1.97 -14.49 15.67
N ARG A 232 -0.99 -15.04 14.97
CA ARG A 232 0.02 -14.24 14.25
C ARG A 232 -0.62 -13.36 13.17
N ALA A 233 -1.51 -13.92 12.38
CA ALA A 233 -2.17 -13.23 11.27
C ALA A 233 -3.07 -12.07 11.73
N THR A 234 -3.60 -12.13 12.95
CA THR A 234 -4.51 -11.11 13.49
C THR A 234 -3.86 -10.21 14.53
N THR A 235 -2.58 -10.41 14.81
CA THR A 235 -1.79 -9.53 15.69
C THR A 235 -1.21 -8.36 14.91
N PHE A 236 -1.78 -7.17 15.13
CA PHE A 236 -1.28 -5.90 14.60
C PHE A 236 -1.44 -4.79 15.66
N GLU A 237 -0.58 -4.80 16.67
CA GLU A 237 -0.64 -3.78 17.70
C GLU A 237 -0.26 -2.38 17.15
N PRO A 238 -0.94 -1.32 17.58
CA PRO A 238 -2.05 -1.27 18.55
C PRO A 238 -3.45 -1.45 17.92
N ILE A 239 -3.59 -1.84 16.64
CA ILE A 239 -4.86 -1.83 15.91
C ILE A 239 -5.72 -3.04 16.24
N SER A 240 -5.13 -4.25 16.15
CA SER A 240 -5.86 -5.50 16.33
C SER A 240 -5.11 -6.48 17.22
N LYS A 241 -5.87 -7.17 18.06
CA LYS A 241 -5.43 -8.27 18.89
C LYS A 241 -6.43 -9.41 18.77
N PRO A 242 -5.99 -10.65 18.54
CA PRO A 242 -6.88 -11.79 18.65
C PRO A 242 -7.33 -11.99 20.10
N TRP A 243 -8.48 -12.60 20.26
CA TRP A 243 -9.04 -12.88 21.57
C TRP A 243 -9.70 -14.25 21.61
N LEU A 244 -9.87 -14.79 22.82
CA LEU A 244 -10.60 -16.01 23.08
C LEU A 244 -11.64 -15.81 24.17
N GLN A 245 -12.67 -16.67 24.16
CA GLN A 245 -13.71 -16.67 25.19
C GLN A 245 -13.59 -17.92 26.07
N ILE A 246 -13.59 -17.70 27.39
CA ILE A 246 -13.68 -18.78 28.38
C ILE A 246 -14.85 -18.47 29.29
N GLY A 247 -15.91 -19.29 29.20
CA GLY A 247 -17.18 -18.99 29.84
C GLY A 247 -17.77 -17.68 29.33
N GLU A 248 -18.06 -16.73 30.21
CA GLU A 248 -18.59 -15.40 29.85
C GLU A 248 -17.48 -14.34 29.67
N ARG A 249 -16.22 -14.70 29.82
CA ARG A 249 -15.09 -13.75 29.81
C ARG A 249 -14.31 -13.82 28.51
N ARG A 250 -13.93 -12.63 28.02
CA ARG A 250 -13.02 -12.44 26.89
C ARG A 250 -11.60 -12.20 27.40
N TYR A 251 -10.63 -12.82 26.72
CA TYR A 251 -9.19 -12.67 27.00
C TYR A 251 -8.45 -12.33 25.71
N ASP A 252 -7.64 -11.29 25.73
CA ASP A 252 -6.77 -10.99 24.60
C ASP A 252 -5.64 -12.04 24.55
N VAL A 253 -5.31 -12.46 23.35
CA VAL A 253 -4.24 -13.44 23.10
C VAL A 253 -3.07 -12.73 22.44
N VAL A 254 -1.88 -13.00 22.92
CA VAL A 254 -0.65 -12.41 22.39
C VAL A 254 0.24 -13.52 21.86
N ALA A 255 0.75 -13.36 20.63
CA ALA A 255 1.80 -14.24 20.13
C ALA A 255 3.05 -14.07 20.98
N GLN A 256 3.50 -15.14 21.63
CA GLN A 256 4.78 -15.10 22.33
C GLN A 256 5.92 -15.03 21.31
N ALA A 257 6.88 -14.15 21.56
CA ALA A 257 8.14 -14.23 20.83
C ALA A 257 8.77 -15.61 21.12
N GLN A 258 9.04 -16.39 20.08
CA GLN A 258 9.80 -17.62 20.29
C GLN A 258 11.17 -17.20 20.83
N HIS A 259 11.46 -17.57 22.08
CA HIS A 259 12.83 -17.52 22.59
C HIS A 259 13.62 -18.51 21.73
N GLU A 260 14.57 -18.00 20.95
CA GLU A 260 15.60 -18.84 20.35
C GLU A 260 16.19 -19.67 21.48
N GLN A 261 15.91 -20.97 21.47
CA GLN A 261 16.68 -21.91 22.31
C GLN A 261 18.10 -21.91 21.73
N GLN A 262 19.00 -21.31 22.47
CA GLN A 262 20.45 -21.31 22.24
C GLN A 262 21.00 -22.74 22.23
#